data_50b9a307b56e50fd2d7b4b12832dab58
#
_entry.id   50b9a307b56e50fd2d7b4b12832dab58
#
_cell.length_a   1.000
_cell.length_b   1.000
_cell.length_c   1.000
_cell.angle_alpha   90.00
_cell.angle_beta   90.00
_cell.angle_gamma   90.00
#
_symmetry.space_group_name_H-M   'P 1'
#
loop_
_entity.id
_entity.type
_entity.pdbx_description
1 polymer ?
#
loop_
_entity_poly.entity_id
_entity_poly.type
_entity_poly.pdbx_seq_one_letter_code
_entity_poly.pdbx_strand_id
1 'polypeptide(L)'
;APNNLCVEYMSDTLNALGNSLHEITEEYPFAVHWQVRDIATGQAVGESEREVLAAFSTRKVSVLLACLALVQAGRLSLDDPHVIDDPLKDGVQAGIMRHLSGGIELSLRDHLAQMMITSDNICTQIVFHAIGEATGDALQWVNDYCPRIGMQDSLHREIFPRSAELDWSHSIDSMTVTSAHDQALILERLAQGSQDAQQAVELGLDTQLCATAIALLSNLMTPMLGASLGWGHFAEKNGRGIRGLSQVGLLLDRDGQPVASVAVFAESIPVEFEDGVPGRVRAQEMFVEFGNAIEAFYLDTHRVEVLKRQLVEPDYWGQEFGELLYAVEGGRAVLDDMVFTFSGVGKLFFACTLAELEHTNPGLFDHSIDITDHHRSHAYTGSLRHLHGSLRVTVDDAMHLMIGSGDGAATMALLEHFTALGIDLVEHGRRYIAHLNNTTITGVEERSSGEGFTGTTTAAELLTVLRQVFADDGRVKQWMAAVFEPDGLANALPGYGPHTVKHWTVSGWGRVRDYHEYQGRTSVLIVDCPHGPIGIAAHAPIGTQDVSAKFGSLGLAAYLKD
;
A
#
# COMPACT_ATOMS: atom_id res chain seq x y z
N ALA A 1 32.33 34.63 -3.53
CA ALA A 1 31.40 34.36 -2.44
C ALA A 1 29.91 34.48 -2.82
N PRO A 2 29.45 33.89 -3.89
CA PRO A 2 27.98 33.76 -4.16
C PRO A 2 27.32 32.60 -3.38
N ASN A 3 28.10 31.62 -2.88
CA ASN A 3 27.52 30.44 -2.24
C ASN A 3 26.97 30.69 -0.81
N ASN A 4 27.49 31.65 -0.07
CA ASN A 4 27.04 31.85 1.31
C ASN A 4 25.65 32.49 1.42
N LEU A 5 25.31 33.43 0.51
CA LEU A 5 23.97 34.05 0.51
C LEU A 5 22.86 33.11 0.14
N CYS A 6 23.14 32.16 -0.76
CA CYS A 6 22.15 31.15 -1.18
C CYS A 6 21.90 30.13 -0.05
N VAL A 7 22.94 29.74 0.67
CA VAL A 7 22.85 28.80 1.82
C VAL A 7 22.13 29.46 3.01
N GLU A 8 22.40 30.73 3.31
CA GLU A 8 21.66 31.46 4.37
C GLU A 8 20.18 31.63 4.03
N TYR A 9 19.84 31.99 2.78
CA TYR A 9 18.45 32.12 2.36
C TYR A 9 17.69 30.78 2.39
N MET A 10 18.33 29.68 1.96
CA MET A 10 17.75 28.34 2.03
C MET A 10 17.57 27.85 3.47
N SER A 11 18.49 28.20 4.38
CA SER A 11 18.36 27.89 5.81
C SER A 11 17.11 28.50 6.43
N ASP A 12 16.86 29.78 6.15
CA ASP A 12 15.70 30.50 6.68
C ASP A 12 14.39 29.95 6.10
N THR A 13 14.39 29.56 4.82
CA THR A 13 13.22 28.95 4.17
C THR A 13 12.95 27.53 4.65
N LEU A 14 13.98 26.70 4.88
CA LEU A 14 13.80 25.36 5.42
C LEU A 14 13.28 25.40 6.87
N ASN A 15 13.72 26.36 7.67
CA ASN A 15 13.16 26.59 9.00
C ASN A 15 11.68 27.01 8.94
N ALA A 16 11.27 27.77 7.94
CA ALA A 16 9.86 28.12 7.72
C ALA A 16 9.02 26.88 7.40
N LEU A 17 9.54 25.95 6.56
CA LEU A 17 8.91 24.65 6.36
C LEU A 17 8.81 23.87 7.69
N GLY A 18 9.90 23.83 8.47
CA GLY A 18 9.92 23.18 9.78
C GLY A 18 8.83 23.69 10.72
N ASN A 19 8.61 25.01 10.76
CA ASN A 19 7.55 25.61 11.55
C ASN A 19 6.15 25.18 11.06
N SER A 20 5.91 25.16 9.75
CA SER A 20 4.64 24.71 9.17
C SER A 20 4.36 23.23 9.48
N LEU A 21 5.39 22.37 9.43
CA LEU A 21 5.24 20.97 9.77
C LEU A 21 4.99 20.75 11.28
N HIS A 22 5.63 21.54 12.13
CA HIS A 22 5.38 21.57 13.55
C HIS A 22 3.91 21.96 13.85
N GLU A 23 3.42 23.02 13.22
CA GLU A 23 2.01 23.43 13.35
C GLU A 23 1.04 22.30 12.98
N ILE A 24 1.30 21.57 11.88
CA ILE A 24 0.50 20.41 11.49
C ILE A 24 0.51 19.34 12.57
N THR A 25 1.70 18.97 13.09
CA THR A 25 1.81 17.89 14.09
C THR A 25 1.17 18.25 15.43
N GLU A 26 1.20 19.53 15.82
CA GLU A 26 0.56 20.00 17.06
C GLU A 26 -0.99 19.94 17.05
N GLU A 27 -1.60 19.88 15.89
CA GLU A 27 -3.06 19.71 15.77
C GLU A 27 -3.52 18.30 16.16
N TYR A 28 -2.60 17.33 16.25
CA TYR A 28 -2.92 15.93 16.49
C TYR A 28 -2.50 15.49 17.90
N PRO A 29 -3.42 14.91 18.71
CA PRO A 29 -3.16 14.57 20.11
C PRO A 29 -2.45 13.22 20.27
N PHE A 30 -1.42 12.97 19.49
CA PHE A 30 -0.52 11.82 19.62
C PHE A 30 0.93 12.24 19.32
N ALA A 31 1.90 11.45 19.77
CA ALA A 31 3.30 11.80 19.58
C ALA A 31 3.73 11.64 18.10
N VAL A 32 4.39 12.65 17.56
CA VAL A 32 4.94 12.63 16.20
C VAL A 32 6.43 12.98 16.26
N HIS A 33 7.24 12.12 15.65
CA HIS A 33 8.70 12.29 15.55
C HIS A 33 9.04 12.36 14.06
N TRP A 34 9.73 13.41 13.64
CA TRP A 34 9.96 13.58 12.21
C TRP A 34 11.26 14.32 11.89
N GLN A 35 11.77 14.09 10.69
CA GLN A 35 12.85 14.85 10.07
C GLN A 35 12.62 14.99 8.58
N VAL A 36 12.91 16.18 8.06
CA VAL A 36 13.02 16.47 6.63
C VAL A 36 14.44 16.94 6.36
N ARG A 37 15.07 16.39 5.33
CA ARG A 37 16.43 16.75 4.92
C ARG A 37 16.41 17.19 3.45
N ASP A 38 17.00 18.33 3.19
CA ASP A 38 17.18 18.87 1.85
C ASP A 38 18.34 18.16 1.14
N ILE A 39 18.07 17.54 -0.01
CA ILE A 39 19.09 16.73 -0.72
C ILE A 39 20.23 17.58 -1.27
N ALA A 40 19.93 18.79 -1.75
CA ALA A 40 20.92 19.66 -2.38
C ALA A 40 21.91 20.26 -1.37
N THR A 41 21.44 20.61 -0.18
CA THR A 41 22.25 21.30 0.84
C THR A 41 22.70 20.40 2.00
N GLY A 42 22.03 19.28 2.22
CA GLY A 42 22.20 18.41 3.39
C GLY A 42 21.68 19.03 4.70
N GLN A 43 20.99 20.18 4.63
CA GLN A 43 20.36 20.78 5.79
C GLN A 43 19.13 19.98 6.22
N ALA A 44 18.80 20.03 7.50
CA ALA A 44 17.68 19.29 8.07
C ALA A 44 16.87 20.14 9.05
N VAL A 45 15.57 19.86 9.10
CA VAL A 45 14.65 20.31 10.15
C VAL A 45 13.92 19.09 10.69
N GLY A 46 13.57 19.11 11.97
CA GLY A 46 12.92 17.97 12.60
C GLY A 46 12.47 18.27 14.02
N GLU A 47 11.73 17.32 14.57
CA GLU A 47 11.27 17.38 15.96
C GLU A 47 11.35 15.99 16.58
N SER A 48 12.01 15.90 17.74
CA SER A 48 12.28 14.63 18.44
C SER A 48 12.84 13.54 17.51
N GLU A 49 13.59 13.92 16.50
CA GLU A 49 14.05 13.09 15.40
C GLU A 49 15.03 11.99 15.80
N ARG A 50 15.67 12.15 16.96
CA ARG A 50 16.64 11.19 17.53
C ARG A 50 16.03 10.22 18.53
N GLU A 51 14.75 10.36 18.82
CA GLU A 51 14.09 9.43 19.70
C GLU A 51 14.03 8.04 19.08
N VAL A 52 14.40 7.02 19.88
CA VAL A 52 14.42 5.62 19.44
C VAL A 52 13.02 5.04 19.50
N LEU A 53 12.55 4.55 18.39
CA LEU A 53 11.18 4.14 18.14
C LEU A 53 11.12 2.73 17.55
N ALA A 54 9.96 2.09 17.67
CA ALA A 54 9.70 0.87 16.91
C ALA A 54 9.74 1.16 15.40
N ALA A 55 10.58 0.44 14.68
CA ALA A 55 10.80 0.66 13.26
C ALA A 55 9.63 0.16 12.39
N PHE A 56 8.89 -0.84 12.86
CA PHE A 56 7.93 -1.57 12.06
C PHE A 56 8.53 -1.94 10.69
N SER A 57 7.78 -1.78 9.60
CA SER A 57 8.27 -2.13 8.28
C SER A 57 9.16 -1.06 7.61
N THR A 58 9.40 0.10 8.22
CA THR A 58 10.40 1.05 7.72
C THR A 58 11.82 0.48 7.77
N ARG A 59 12.09 -0.47 8.69
CA ARG A 59 13.36 -1.22 8.76
C ARG A 59 13.74 -1.90 7.43
N LYS A 60 12.75 -2.19 6.57
CA LYS A 60 12.98 -2.86 5.29
C LYS A 60 13.83 -2.03 4.33
N VAL A 61 13.90 -0.72 4.52
CA VAL A 61 14.83 0.15 3.78
C VAL A 61 16.28 -0.25 4.04
N SER A 62 16.69 -0.35 5.30
CA SER A 62 18.05 -0.78 5.65
C SER A 62 18.33 -2.25 5.26
N VAL A 63 17.35 -3.13 5.36
CA VAL A 63 17.47 -4.53 4.90
C VAL A 63 17.68 -4.61 3.39
N LEU A 64 16.94 -3.81 2.61
CA LEU A 64 17.12 -3.68 1.16
C LEU A 64 18.55 -3.26 0.83
N LEU A 65 19.05 -2.19 1.44
CA LEU A 65 20.39 -1.67 1.16
C LEU A 65 21.49 -2.66 1.60
N ALA A 66 21.34 -3.31 2.75
CA ALA A 66 22.25 -4.32 3.24
C ALA A 66 22.33 -5.55 2.30
N CYS A 67 21.21 -5.96 1.71
CA CYS A 67 21.16 -7.01 0.69
C CYS A 67 21.84 -6.56 -0.62
N LEU A 68 21.52 -5.36 -1.09
CA LEU A 68 22.12 -4.81 -2.32
C LEU A 68 23.63 -4.60 -2.19
N ALA A 69 24.15 -4.32 -0.99
CA ALA A 69 25.59 -4.27 -0.75
C ALA A 69 26.28 -5.64 -0.96
N LEU A 70 25.61 -6.73 -0.63
CA LEU A 70 26.11 -8.08 -0.95
C LEU A 70 26.03 -8.39 -2.44
N VAL A 71 25.02 -7.88 -3.13
CA VAL A 71 24.91 -7.96 -4.60
C VAL A 71 26.09 -7.21 -5.26
N GLN A 72 26.36 -5.98 -4.80
CA GLN A 72 27.49 -5.18 -5.27
C GLN A 72 28.84 -5.90 -5.06
N ALA A 73 28.98 -6.56 -3.93
CA ALA A 73 30.19 -7.34 -3.60
C ALA A 73 30.28 -8.69 -4.33
N GLY A 74 29.32 -9.04 -5.19
CA GLY A 74 29.27 -10.31 -5.90
C GLY A 74 29.02 -11.53 -5.03
N ARG A 75 28.50 -11.35 -3.82
CA ARG A 75 28.17 -12.41 -2.85
C ARG A 75 26.74 -12.91 -2.97
N LEU A 76 25.86 -12.15 -3.59
CA LEU A 76 24.50 -12.49 -3.97
C LEU A 76 24.26 -12.07 -5.41
N SER A 77 23.31 -12.73 -6.07
CA SER A 77 22.79 -12.31 -7.37
C SER A 77 21.31 -11.97 -7.28
N LEU A 78 20.89 -10.89 -7.91
CA LEU A 78 19.49 -10.52 -8.01
C LEU A 78 18.64 -11.56 -8.76
N ASP A 79 19.28 -12.39 -9.57
CA ASP A 79 18.64 -13.44 -10.37
C ASP A 79 18.58 -14.79 -9.64
N ASP A 80 19.17 -14.91 -8.44
CA ASP A 80 19.11 -16.15 -7.66
C ASP A 80 17.67 -16.53 -7.31
N PRO A 81 17.22 -17.75 -7.64
CA PRO A 81 15.85 -18.18 -7.36
C PRO A 81 15.70 -18.59 -5.89
N HIS A 82 14.57 -18.21 -5.30
CA HIS A 82 14.18 -18.63 -3.95
C HIS A 82 12.71 -19.05 -3.94
N VAL A 83 12.44 -20.20 -3.29
CA VAL A 83 11.10 -20.79 -3.22
C VAL A 83 10.38 -20.33 -1.94
N ILE A 84 9.11 -20.04 -2.08
CA ILE A 84 8.20 -19.77 -0.95
C ILE A 84 7.62 -21.08 -0.46
N ASP A 85 8.09 -21.54 0.68
CA ASP A 85 7.60 -22.74 1.35
C ASP A 85 6.50 -22.43 2.37
N ASP A 86 5.54 -23.34 2.55
CA ASP A 86 4.42 -23.16 3.48
C ASP A 86 4.83 -22.84 4.92
N PRO A 87 5.91 -23.42 5.50
CA PRO A 87 6.35 -23.05 6.84
C PRO A 87 6.70 -21.58 7.04
N LEU A 88 7.10 -20.86 5.96
CA LEU A 88 7.41 -19.44 6.04
C LEU A 88 6.16 -18.56 6.28
N LYS A 89 4.97 -19.12 6.08
CA LYS A 89 3.70 -18.40 6.25
C LYS A 89 3.24 -18.35 7.70
N ASP A 90 3.78 -19.21 8.56
CA ASP A 90 3.36 -19.30 9.95
C ASP A 90 3.58 -17.97 10.71
N GLY A 91 2.50 -17.45 11.31
CA GLY A 91 2.51 -16.19 12.05
C GLY A 91 2.66 -14.92 11.21
N VAL A 92 2.69 -15.02 9.87
CA VAL A 92 2.83 -13.85 8.97
C VAL A 92 1.51 -13.10 8.84
N GLN A 93 1.55 -11.79 9.11
CA GLN A 93 0.38 -10.92 9.10
C GLN A 93 0.42 -9.83 8.00
N ALA A 94 1.53 -9.69 7.27
CA ALA A 94 1.68 -8.70 6.22
C ALA A 94 2.18 -9.31 4.91
N GLY A 95 1.70 -8.80 3.80
CA GLY A 95 2.07 -9.21 2.45
C GLY A 95 1.02 -10.11 1.79
N ILE A 96 1.14 -10.24 0.48
CA ILE A 96 0.20 -11.01 -0.33
C ILE A 96 0.60 -12.48 -0.45
N MET A 97 1.89 -12.82 -0.38
CA MET A 97 2.41 -14.17 -0.63
C MET A 97 1.90 -15.20 0.37
N ARG A 98 1.50 -14.77 1.58
CA ARG A 98 0.92 -15.65 2.60
C ARG A 98 -0.39 -16.33 2.18
N HIS A 99 -1.08 -15.77 1.18
CA HIS A 99 -2.37 -16.26 0.68
C HIS A 99 -2.25 -17.17 -0.54
N LEU A 100 -1.05 -17.28 -1.10
CA LEU A 100 -0.79 -18.10 -2.27
C LEU A 100 -0.36 -19.52 -1.90
N SER A 101 -0.43 -20.44 -2.85
CA SER A 101 0.04 -21.83 -2.70
C SER A 101 1.55 -21.85 -2.44
N GLY A 102 2.04 -22.85 -1.69
CA GLY A 102 3.47 -23.11 -1.52
C GLY A 102 4.15 -23.56 -2.81
N GLY A 103 5.46 -23.42 -2.89
CA GLY A 103 6.27 -23.84 -4.02
C GLY A 103 6.43 -22.77 -5.12
N ILE A 104 5.93 -21.54 -4.90
CA ILE A 104 6.18 -20.42 -5.83
C ILE A 104 7.67 -20.03 -5.74
N GLU A 105 8.32 -19.95 -6.89
CA GLU A 105 9.70 -19.52 -7.01
C GLU A 105 9.78 -18.12 -7.61
N LEU A 106 10.49 -17.21 -6.93
CA LEU A 106 10.79 -15.87 -7.38
C LEU A 106 12.30 -15.62 -7.31
N SER A 107 12.80 -14.72 -8.17
CA SER A 107 14.17 -14.21 -8.05
C SER A 107 14.34 -13.38 -6.77
N LEU A 108 15.59 -13.24 -6.29
CA LEU A 108 15.89 -12.33 -5.17
C LEU A 108 15.43 -10.91 -5.47
N ARG A 109 15.57 -10.44 -6.71
CA ARG A 109 15.04 -9.15 -7.19
C ARG A 109 13.54 -9.01 -6.91
N ASP A 110 12.76 -10.03 -7.23
CA ASP A 110 11.31 -10.02 -7.09
C ASP A 110 10.89 -10.15 -5.63
N HIS A 111 11.66 -10.88 -4.80
CA HIS A 111 11.46 -10.87 -3.34
C HIS A 111 11.72 -9.49 -2.73
N LEU A 112 12.77 -8.78 -3.15
CA LEU A 112 13.02 -7.39 -2.74
C LEU A 112 11.88 -6.47 -3.19
N ALA A 113 11.37 -6.65 -4.41
CA ALA A 113 10.23 -5.88 -4.90
C ALA A 113 8.98 -6.08 -4.02
N GLN A 114 8.60 -7.33 -3.72
CA GLN A 114 7.46 -7.63 -2.86
C GLN A 114 7.65 -7.12 -1.42
N MET A 115 8.87 -7.25 -0.88
CA MET A 115 9.20 -6.70 0.44
C MET A 115 8.95 -5.20 0.52
N MET A 116 9.26 -4.45 -0.54
CA MET A 116 9.11 -2.98 -0.56
C MET A 116 7.71 -2.54 -0.98
N ILE A 117 7.10 -3.16 -1.99
CA ILE A 117 5.85 -2.72 -2.61
C ILE A 117 4.62 -3.09 -1.77
N THR A 118 4.57 -4.33 -1.26
CA THR A 118 3.46 -4.85 -0.44
C THR A 118 3.83 -5.05 1.01
N SER A 119 5.05 -4.69 1.40
CA SER A 119 5.57 -4.94 2.75
C SER A 119 5.56 -6.42 3.15
N ASP A 120 5.78 -7.32 2.20
CA ASP A 120 5.63 -8.76 2.38
C ASP A 120 6.63 -9.34 3.37
N ASN A 121 6.14 -9.95 4.45
CA ASN A 121 6.98 -10.51 5.51
C ASN A 121 7.56 -11.89 5.15
N ILE A 122 6.95 -12.63 4.23
CA ILE A 122 7.54 -13.87 3.72
C ILE A 122 8.75 -13.53 2.86
N CYS A 123 8.61 -12.59 1.94
CA CYS A 123 9.71 -12.11 1.12
C CYS A 123 10.82 -11.48 1.98
N THR A 124 10.48 -10.80 3.08
CA THR A 124 11.46 -10.31 4.05
C THR A 124 12.26 -11.45 4.68
N GLN A 125 11.60 -12.54 5.09
CA GLN A 125 12.29 -13.72 5.63
C GLN A 125 13.25 -14.32 4.60
N ILE A 126 12.82 -14.43 3.33
CA ILE A 126 13.65 -14.97 2.26
C ILE A 126 14.87 -14.08 2.00
N VAL A 127 14.71 -12.75 2.02
CA VAL A 127 15.84 -11.81 1.91
C VAL A 127 16.82 -12.00 3.07
N PHE A 128 16.35 -12.14 4.30
CA PHE A 128 17.22 -12.45 5.45
C PHE A 128 17.90 -13.82 5.31
N HIS A 129 17.22 -14.85 4.80
CA HIS A 129 17.84 -16.16 4.54
C HIS A 129 18.95 -16.04 3.51
N ALA A 130 18.73 -15.33 2.39
CA ALA A 130 19.77 -15.09 1.38
C ALA A 130 20.98 -14.35 1.97
N ILE A 131 20.75 -13.32 2.79
CA ILE A 131 21.83 -12.62 3.51
C ILE A 131 22.57 -13.60 4.43
N GLY A 132 21.84 -14.44 5.17
CA GLY A 132 22.42 -15.44 6.08
C GLY A 132 23.26 -16.49 5.38
N GLU A 133 22.81 -17.00 4.23
CA GLU A 133 23.57 -17.91 3.39
C GLU A 133 24.88 -17.27 2.90
N ALA A 134 24.84 -15.99 2.53
CA ALA A 134 26.02 -15.27 2.06
C ALA A 134 26.98 -14.86 3.18
N THR A 135 26.51 -14.68 4.43
CA THR A 135 27.31 -14.05 5.50
C THR A 135 27.54 -14.94 6.72
N GLY A 136 26.70 -15.94 6.91
CA GLY A 136 26.66 -16.82 8.11
C GLY A 136 25.69 -16.33 9.18
N ASP A 137 25.43 -15.01 9.31
CA ASP A 137 24.49 -14.42 10.24
C ASP A 137 23.86 -13.16 9.65
N ALA A 138 22.59 -13.27 9.29
CA ALA A 138 21.87 -12.18 8.61
C ALA A 138 21.63 -10.96 9.52
N LEU A 139 21.23 -11.17 10.77
CA LEU A 139 21.00 -10.07 11.71
C LEU A 139 22.30 -9.34 12.04
N GLN A 140 23.38 -10.08 12.27
CA GLN A 140 24.70 -9.49 12.51
C GLN A 140 25.15 -8.66 11.32
N TRP A 141 24.99 -9.17 10.08
CA TRP A 141 25.34 -8.43 8.88
C TRP A 141 24.59 -7.11 8.76
N VAL A 142 23.26 -7.12 8.95
CA VAL A 142 22.45 -5.89 8.87
C VAL A 142 22.81 -4.93 10.00
N ASN A 143 23.04 -5.43 11.23
CA ASN A 143 23.42 -4.62 12.37
C ASN A 143 24.85 -4.05 12.28
N ASP A 144 25.74 -4.70 11.55
CA ASP A 144 27.07 -4.15 11.22
C ASP A 144 26.99 -3.13 10.08
N TYR A 145 26.07 -3.33 9.15
CA TYR A 145 25.86 -2.44 8.00
C TYR A 145 25.28 -1.09 8.42
N CYS A 146 24.22 -1.07 9.24
CA CYS A 146 23.51 0.14 9.62
C CYS A 146 24.42 1.24 10.19
N PRO A 147 25.27 1.02 11.21
CA PRO A 147 26.14 2.07 11.74
C PRO A 147 27.19 2.54 10.74
N ARG A 148 27.68 1.68 9.83
CA ARG A 148 28.64 2.08 8.79
C ARG A 148 28.06 3.09 7.81
N ILE A 149 26.76 3.01 7.54
CA ILE A 149 26.05 3.93 6.65
C ILE A 149 25.44 5.13 7.42
N GLY A 150 25.67 5.23 8.74
CA GLY A 150 25.28 6.37 9.57
C GLY A 150 24.06 6.19 10.45
N MET A 151 23.41 5.00 10.44
CA MET A 151 22.26 4.69 11.29
C MET A 151 22.73 4.25 12.69
N GLN A 152 22.83 5.21 13.61
CA GLN A 152 23.38 4.96 14.96
C GLN A 152 22.30 4.60 15.98
N ASP A 153 21.03 4.95 15.71
CA ASP A 153 19.90 4.74 16.60
C ASP A 153 19.10 3.47 16.22
N SER A 154 19.56 2.75 15.19
CA SER A 154 18.83 1.59 14.61
C SER A 154 19.46 0.28 15.03
N LEU A 155 18.62 -0.69 15.42
CA LEU A 155 19.02 -2.03 15.79
C LEU A 155 17.95 -3.05 15.38
N HIS A 156 18.34 -4.04 14.58
CA HIS A 156 17.49 -5.18 14.20
C HIS A 156 17.60 -6.29 15.27
N ARG A 157 16.46 -6.68 15.83
CA ARG A 157 16.38 -7.73 16.86
C ARG A 157 15.73 -9.02 16.37
N GLU A 158 14.94 -8.92 15.30
CA GLU A 158 14.22 -10.07 14.72
C GLU A 158 14.22 -10.03 13.19
N ILE A 159 13.99 -11.19 12.59
CA ILE A 159 13.83 -11.31 11.12
C ILE A 159 12.48 -10.70 10.69
N PHE A 160 11.40 -11.07 11.38
CA PHE A 160 10.11 -10.38 11.21
C PHE A 160 9.34 -10.36 12.55
N PRO A 161 8.53 -9.32 12.80
CA PRO A 161 7.81 -9.21 14.06
C PRO A 161 6.60 -10.16 14.10
N ARG A 162 6.42 -10.84 15.23
CA ARG A 162 5.22 -11.61 15.55
C ARG A 162 4.23 -10.73 16.32
N SER A 163 3.63 -9.78 15.62
CA SER A 163 2.78 -8.77 16.23
C SER A 163 1.53 -9.34 16.92
N ALA A 164 1.06 -10.52 16.51
CA ALA A 164 -0.04 -11.23 17.18
C ALA A 164 0.29 -11.69 18.61
N GLU A 165 1.57 -11.82 18.93
CA GLU A 165 2.06 -12.22 20.26
C GLU A 165 2.30 -11.02 21.19
N LEU A 166 2.18 -9.78 20.66
CA LEU A 166 2.41 -8.56 21.42
C LEU A 166 1.09 -8.01 21.98
N ASP A 167 1.12 -7.55 23.22
CA ASP A 167 0.03 -6.79 23.82
C ASP A 167 0.23 -5.27 23.65
N TRP A 168 -0.73 -4.47 24.11
CA TRP A 168 -0.67 -3.01 24.01
C TRP A 168 0.48 -2.37 24.78
N SER A 169 1.01 -3.07 25.78
CA SER A 169 2.04 -2.58 26.69
C SER A 169 3.42 -3.19 26.43
N HIS A 170 3.63 -3.85 25.28
CA HIS A 170 4.91 -4.45 24.95
C HIS A 170 6.06 -3.45 24.98
N SER A 171 7.22 -3.89 25.44
CA SER A 171 8.42 -3.05 25.49
C SER A 171 9.03 -2.88 24.10
N ILE A 172 9.56 -1.67 23.85
CA ILE A 172 10.38 -1.38 22.67
C ILE A 172 11.64 -2.24 22.58
N ASP A 173 12.13 -2.75 23.72
CA ASP A 173 13.30 -3.63 23.78
C ASP A 173 13.09 -5.00 23.14
N SER A 174 11.85 -5.38 22.88
CA SER A 174 11.49 -6.63 22.18
C SER A 174 11.39 -6.48 20.66
N MET A 175 11.63 -5.30 20.12
CA MET A 175 11.39 -4.95 18.71
C MET A 175 12.65 -4.41 18.02
N THR A 176 12.67 -4.48 16.70
CA THR A 176 13.59 -3.67 15.88
C THR A 176 13.25 -2.20 16.03
N VAL A 177 14.26 -1.39 16.26
CA VAL A 177 14.15 0.04 16.51
C VAL A 177 14.91 0.87 15.48
N THR A 178 14.50 2.14 15.36
CA THR A 178 15.13 3.16 14.51
C THR A 178 14.82 4.54 15.07
N SER A 179 15.25 5.60 14.38
CA SER A 179 14.84 6.99 14.62
C SER A 179 14.44 7.66 13.32
N ALA A 180 13.69 8.75 13.40
CA ALA A 180 13.37 9.57 12.23
C ALA A 180 14.65 10.11 11.57
N HIS A 181 15.65 10.45 12.39
CA HIS A 181 16.96 10.88 11.92
C HIS A 181 17.64 9.81 11.05
N ASP A 182 17.74 8.58 11.55
CA ASP A 182 18.40 7.49 10.85
C ASP A 182 17.74 7.20 9.50
N GLN A 183 16.41 7.16 9.47
CA GLN A 183 15.66 6.89 8.25
C GLN A 183 15.78 8.04 7.23
N ALA A 184 15.67 9.29 7.66
CA ALA A 184 15.83 10.44 6.77
C ALA A 184 17.27 10.54 6.23
N LEU A 185 18.28 10.29 7.07
CA LEU A 185 19.70 10.32 6.69
C LEU A 185 20.03 9.24 5.64
N ILE A 186 19.54 8.00 5.84
CA ILE A 186 19.85 6.93 4.89
C ILE A 186 19.19 7.16 3.53
N LEU A 187 18.01 7.73 3.51
CA LEU A 187 17.32 8.10 2.28
C LEU A 187 18.01 9.26 1.56
N GLU A 188 18.51 10.26 2.28
CA GLU A 188 19.34 11.33 1.71
C GLU A 188 20.59 10.74 1.05
N ARG A 189 21.31 9.86 1.73
CA ARG A 189 22.51 9.19 1.19
C ARG A 189 22.19 8.33 -0.02
N LEU A 190 21.06 7.63 0.00
CA LEU A 190 20.58 6.86 -1.15
C LEU A 190 20.31 7.76 -2.37
N ALA A 191 19.67 8.91 -2.15
CA ALA A 191 19.42 9.90 -3.19
C ALA A 191 20.73 10.44 -3.78
N GLN A 192 21.66 10.81 -2.92
CA GLN A 192 23.00 11.28 -3.34
C GLN A 192 23.75 10.18 -4.10
N GLY A 193 23.73 8.93 -3.61
CA GLY A 193 24.36 7.79 -4.25
C GLY A 193 23.79 7.44 -5.63
N SER A 194 22.54 7.78 -5.90
CA SER A 194 21.95 7.59 -7.24
C SER A 194 22.50 8.56 -8.29
N GLN A 195 23.13 9.65 -7.84
CA GLN A 195 23.64 10.72 -8.71
C GLN A 195 25.17 10.81 -8.68
N ASP A 196 25.82 10.31 -7.66
CA ASP A 196 27.27 10.41 -7.43
C ASP A 196 27.85 9.03 -7.06
N ALA A 197 28.81 8.55 -7.87
CA ALA A 197 29.44 7.25 -7.68
C ALA A 197 30.24 7.15 -6.36
N GLN A 198 30.82 8.23 -5.87
CA GLN A 198 31.57 8.22 -4.62
C GLN A 198 30.60 8.09 -3.43
N GLN A 199 29.47 8.79 -3.47
CA GLN A 199 28.42 8.65 -2.46
C GLN A 199 27.80 7.25 -2.47
N ALA A 200 27.62 6.64 -3.64
CA ALA A 200 27.15 5.26 -3.73
C ALA A 200 28.10 4.27 -3.06
N VAL A 201 29.42 4.44 -3.25
CA VAL A 201 30.44 3.58 -2.63
C VAL A 201 30.40 3.65 -1.09
N GLU A 202 30.04 4.77 -0.50
CA GLU A 202 29.88 4.89 0.97
C GLU A 202 28.74 3.99 1.49
N LEU A 203 27.74 3.71 0.65
CA LEU A 203 26.66 2.74 0.94
C LEU A 203 27.05 1.30 0.61
N GLY A 204 28.24 1.07 0.03
CA GLY A 204 28.63 -0.22 -0.53
C GLY A 204 27.88 -0.61 -1.81
N LEU A 205 27.40 0.40 -2.55
CA LEU A 205 26.59 0.26 -3.77
C LEU A 205 27.28 0.97 -4.96
N ASP A 206 26.70 0.80 -6.13
CA ASP A 206 26.91 1.68 -7.27
C ASP A 206 25.67 2.57 -7.51
N THR A 207 25.79 3.50 -8.44
CA THR A 207 24.69 4.43 -8.77
C THR A 207 23.46 3.70 -9.32
N GLN A 208 23.65 2.60 -10.03
CA GLN A 208 22.55 1.82 -10.60
C GLN A 208 21.76 1.09 -9.51
N LEU A 209 22.44 0.50 -8.52
CA LEU A 209 21.76 -0.14 -7.38
C LEU A 209 21.07 0.87 -6.49
N CYS A 210 21.64 2.07 -6.30
CA CYS A 210 20.94 3.18 -5.63
C CYS A 210 19.67 3.57 -6.37
N ALA A 211 19.72 3.72 -7.70
CA ALA A 211 18.54 4.01 -8.52
C ALA A 211 17.50 2.88 -8.46
N THR A 212 17.95 1.62 -8.44
CA THR A 212 17.07 0.45 -8.28
C THR A 212 16.33 0.50 -6.93
N ALA A 213 17.03 0.82 -5.85
CA ALA A 213 16.40 0.96 -4.53
C ALA A 213 15.33 2.06 -4.50
N ILE A 214 15.61 3.22 -5.10
CA ILE A 214 14.63 4.33 -5.23
C ILE A 214 13.43 3.89 -6.08
N ALA A 215 13.65 3.18 -7.17
CA ALA A 215 12.57 2.66 -8.02
C ALA A 215 11.65 1.70 -7.24
N LEU A 216 12.21 0.82 -6.41
CA LEU A 216 11.42 -0.08 -5.55
C LEU A 216 10.58 0.70 -4.53
N LEU A 217 11.14 1.72 -3.88
CA LEU A 217 10.42 2.62 -2.98
C LEU A 217 9.30 3.39 -3.68
N SER A 218 9.45 3.69 -4.98
CA SER A 218 8.48 4.46 -5.77
C SER A 218 7.17 3.73 -6.04
N ASN A 219 7.11 2.42 -5.77
CA ASN A 219 5.99 1.57 -6.17
C ASN A 219 5.14 1.07 -4.98
N LEU A 220 5.28 1.67 -3.80
CA LEU A 220 4.49 1.31 -2.62
C LEU A 220 2.99 1.37 -2.93
N MET A 221 2.26 0.31 -2.63
CA MET A 221 0.82 0.22 -2.89
C MET A 221 -0.04 0.97 -1.88
N THR A 222 0.51 1.34 -0.73
CA THR A 222 -0.20 2.06 0.35
C THR A 222 0.48 3.38 0.70
N PRO A 223 0.63 4.33 -0.25
CA PRO A 223 1.24 5.62 0.02
C PRO A 223 0.37 6.46 0.97
N MET A 224 1.02 7.23 1.84
CA MET A 224 0.35 8.23 2.67
C MET A 224 0.93 9.63 2.46
N LEU A 225 2.24 9.81 2.56
CA LEU A 225 2.89 11.10 2.23
C LEU A 225 2.59 11.49 0.79
N GLY A 226 2.66 10.54 -0.12
CA GLY A 226 2.39 10.74 -1.54
C GLY A 226 0.93 10.55 -1.97
N ALA A 227 -0.02 10.36 -1.06
CA ALA A 227 -1.38 9.97 -1.40
C ALA A 227 -2.16 11.01 -2.22
N SER A 228 -1.88 12.30 -2.05
CA SER A 228 -2.62 13.37 -2.73
C SER A 228 -1.73 14.45 -3.37
N LEU A 229 -0.48 14.10 -3.72
CA LEU A 229 0.42 15.04 -4.38
C LEU A 229 -0.09 15.44 -5.77
N GLY A 230 0.15 16.69 -6.14
CA GLY A 230 -0.23 17.23 -7.45
C GLY A 230 0.81 16.95 -8.54
N TRP A 231 2.09 17.15 -8.23
CA TRP A 231 3.18 17.12 -9.21
C TRP A 231 4.32 16.18 -8.86
N GLY A 232 4.66 16.11 -7.57
CA GLY A 232 5.70 15.26 -7.08
C GLY A 232 5.25 13.82 -6.92
N HIS A 233 6.20 12.99 -6.56
CA HIS A 233 5.96 11.61 -6.17
C HIS A 233 6.80 11.29 -4.95
N PHE A 234 6.23 10.60 -3.96
CA PHE A 234 7.02 10.01 -2.89
C PHE A 234 7.44 8.58 -3.24
N ALA A 235 8.75 8.36 -3.30
CA ALA A 235 9.33 7.04 -3.18
C ALA A 235 9.36 6.68 -1.70
N GLU A 236 8.36 5.96 -1.19
CA GLU A 236 8.13 5.81 0.24
C GLU A 236 7.98 4.36 0.71
N LYS A 237 8.21 4.15 1.99
CA LYS A 237 7.97 2.89 2.70
C LYS A 237 7.14 3.15 3.94
N ASN A 238 6.10 2.36 4.11
CA ASN A 238 5.24 2.39 5.28
C ASN A 238 5.76 1.52 6.42
N GLY A 239 5.37 1.88 7.64
CA GLY A 239 5.45 1.03 8.83
C GLY A 239 4.13 1.05 9.58
N ARG A 240 3.70 -0.10 10.08
CA ARG A 240 2.42 -0.27 10.74
C ARG A 240 2.57 -1.20 11.93
N GLY A 241 2.04 -0.80 13.06
CA GLY A 241 2.06 -1.59 14.28
C GLY A 241 0.91 -1.26 15.21
N ILE A 242 0.97 -1.81 16.41
CA ILE A 242 0.00 -1.51 17.46
C ILE A 242 0.15 -0.03 17.84
N ARG A 243 -0.92 0.77 17.63
CA ARG A 243 -0.96 2.20 17.96
C ARG A 243 0.14 3.05 17.34
N GLY A 244 0.76 2.56 16.25
CA GLY A 244 1.84 3.27 15.56
C GLY A 244 1.69 3.20 14.04
N LEU A 245 1.96 4.31 13.36
CA LEU A 245 2.08 4.42 11.92
C LEU A 245 3.33 5.22 11.58
N SER A 246 4.02 4.84 10.52
CA SER A 246 5.19 5.56 10.05
C SER A 246 5.28 5.55 8.54
N GLN A 247 5.87 6.63 8.00
CA GLN A 247 6.20 6.76 6.58
C GLN A 247 7.59 7.36 6.45
N VAL A 248 8.41 6.76 5.61
CA VAL A 248 9.75 7.26 5.29
C VAL A 248 9.92 7.24 3.77
N GLY A 249 10.54 8.25 3.20
CA GLY A 249 10.66 8.30 1.75
C GLY A 249 11.42 9.49 1.21
N LEU A 250 11.47 9.55 -0.12
CA LEU A 250 12.07 10.61 -0.91
C LEU A 250 10.98 11.32 -1.70
N LEU A 251 10.89 12.64 -1.57
CA LEU A 251 10.11 13.43 -2.51
C LEU A 251 10.90 13.53 -3.82
N LEU A 252 10.31 13.06 -4.90
CA LEU A 252 10.82 13.18 -6.26
C LEU A 252 10.07 14.30 -6.98
N ASP A 253 10.81 15.10 -7.74
CA ASP A 253 10.21 16.11 -8.62
C ASP A 253 9.57 15.50 -9.87
N ARG A 254 9.11 16.36 -10.78
CA ARG A 254 8.46 15.94 -12.04
C ARG A 254 9.35 15.11 -12.95
N ASP A 255 10.66 15.32 -12.86
CA ASP A 255 11.66 14.61 -13.66
C ASP A 255 12.15 13.35 -12.94
N GLY A 256 11.58 13.04 -11.77
CA GLY A 256 11.93 11.89 -10.95
C GLY A 256 13.20 12.07 -10.13
N GLN A 257 13.67 13.32 -9.97
CA GLN A 257 14.87 13.61 -9.19
C GLN A 257 14.52 13.81 -7.71
N PRO A 258 15.26 13.19 -6.77
CA PRO A 258 15.04 13.40 -5.34
C PRO A 258 15.37 14.84 -4.93
N VAL A 259 14.46 15.49 -4.21
CA VAL A 259 14.64 16.85 -3.68
C VAL A 259 14.68 16.91 -2.16
N ALA A 260 13.97 16.01 -1.48
CA ALA A 260 13.97 15.92 -0.02
C ALA A 260 13.85 14.47 0.45
N SER A 261 14.47 14.15 1.58
CA SER A 261 14.19 12.93 2.34
C SER A 261 13.34 13.25 3.56
N VAL A 262 12.42 12.35 3.89
CA VAL A 262 11.40 12.54 4.92
C VAL A 262 11.26 11.26 5.74
N ALA A 263 11.18 11.42 7.05
CA ALA A 263 10.79 10.34 7.96
C ALA A 263 9.80 10.87 8.99
N VAL A 264 8.65 10.24 9.13
CA VAL A 264 7.59 10.62 10.06
C VAL A 264 7.08 9.38 10.79
N PHE A 265 7.04 9.47 12.13
CA PHE A 265 6.60 8.40 13.02
C PHE A 265 5.52 8.95 13.95
N ALA A 266 4.32 8.40 13.88
CA ALA A 266 3.23 8.66 14.80
C ALA A 266 3.10 7.51 15.79
N GLU A 267 3.13 7.81 17.08
CA GLU A 267 3.04 6.83 18.15
C GLU A 267 1.92 7.15 19.14
N SER A 268 1.55 6.15 19.91
CA SER A 268 0.49 6.28 20.92
C SER A 268 -0.82 6.78 20.35
N ILE A 269 -1.09 6.42 19.10
CA ILE A 269 -2.33 6.76 18.41
C ILE A 269 -3.50 6.15 19.18
N PRO A 270 -4.47 6.93 19.68
CA PRO A 270 -5.65 6.38 20.34
C PRO A 270 -6.51 5.58 19.36
N VAL A 271 -7.27 4.62 19.86
CA VAL A 271 -8.20 3.85 19.01
C VAL A 271 -9.25 4.78 18.42
N GLU A 272 -9.78 5.67 19.26
CA GLU A 272 -10.81 6.65 18.91
C GLU A 272 -10.56 7.96 19.66
N PHE A 273 -10.92 9.09 19.05
CA PHE A 273 -10.90 10.41 19.67
C PHE A 273 -12.24 10.74 20.34
N GLU A 274 -12.27 11.82 21.15
CA GLU A 274 -13.48 12.29 21.84
C GLU A 274 -14.63 12.63 20.88
N ASP A 275 -14.33 13.00 19.66
CA ASP A 275 -15.31 13.28 18.59
C ASP A 275 -15.79 12.03 17.84
N GLY A 276 -15.34 10.83 18.26
CA GLY A 276 -15.70 9.57 17.62
C GLY A 276 -14.91 9.26 16.34
N VAL A 277 -13.90 10.05 15.99
CA VAL A 277 -13.05 9.78 14.82
C VAL A 277 -11.99 8.75 15.18
N PRO A 278 -11.80 7.73 14.34
CA PRO A 278 -10.75 6.74 14.55
C PRO A 278 -9.35 7.37 14.58
N GLY A 279 -8.50 6.96 15.51
CA GLY A 279 -7.14 7.48 15.63
C GLY A 279 -6.31 7.28 14.36
N ARG A 280 -6.45 6.12 13.70
CA ARG A 280 -5.76 5.86 12.42
C ARG A 280 -6.19 6.80 11.30
N VAL A 281 -7.46 7.18 11.24
CA VAL A 281 -7.96 8.15 10.26
C VAL A 281 -7.28 9.49 10.45
N ARG A 282 -7.21 9.98 11.70
CA ARG A 282 -6.49 11.22 12.01
C ARG A 282 -5.00 11.14 11.66
N ALA A 283 -4.35 10.01 11.97
CA ALA A 283 -2.96 9.82 11.60
C ALA A 283 -2.74 9.84 10.07
N GLN A 284 -3.64 9.23 9.30
CA GLN A 284 -3.58 9.27 7.84
C GLN A 284 -3.77 10.69 7.29
N GLU A 285 -4.74 11.44 7.82
CA GLU A 285 -4.93 12.85 7.48
C GLU A 285 -3.64 13.65 7.71
N MET A 286 -3.01 13.47 8.88
CA MET A 286 -1.73 14.11 9.20
C MET A 286 -0.64 13.78 8.17
N PHE A 287 -0.46 12.52 7.80
CA PHE A 287 0.55 12.14 6.80
C PHE A 287 0.30 12.79 5.44
N VAL A 288 -0.96 12.88 5.02
CA VAL A 288 -1.36 13.54 3.77
C VAL A 288 -1.05 15.04 3.82
N GLU A 289 -1.43 15.72 4.90
CA GLU A 289 -1.12 17.15 5.10
C GLU A 289 0.37 17.40 5.14
N PHE A 290 1.11 16.54 5.83
CA PHE A 290 2.57 16.61 5.93
C PHE A 290 3.23 16.50 4.55
N GLY A 291 2.83 15.50 3.75
CA GLY A 291 3.33 15.32 2.39
C GLY A 291 2.99 16.50 1.47
N ASN A 292 1.77 17.02 1.56
CA ASN A 292 1.33 18.19 0.78
C ASN A 292 2.12 19.45 1.15
N ALA A 293 2.41 19.69 2.42
CA ALA A 293 3.20 20.83 2.86
C ALA A 293 4.64 20.77 2.33
N ILE A 294 5.25 19.58 2.30
CA ILE A 294 6.59 19.39 1.75
C ILE A 294 6.59 19.59 0.24
N GLU A 295 5.61 19.05 -0.48
CA GLU A 295 5.44 19.31 -1.91
C GLU A 295 5.28 20.82 -2.17
N ALA A 296 4.47 21.49 -1.36
CA ALA A 296 4.24 22.93 -1.47
C ALA A 296 5.52 23.76 -1.36
N PHE A 297 6.42 23.32 -0.52
CA PHE A 297 7.70 24.00 -0.31
C PHE A 297 8.67 23.80 -1.50
N TYR A 298 8.78 22.57 -2.02
CA TYR A 298 9.79 22.22 -3.03
C TYR A 298 9.32 22.45 -4.47
N LEU A 299 8.03 22.41 -4.73
CA LEU A 299 7.46 22.48 -6.08
C LEU A 299 6.54 23.70 -6.20
N ASP A 300 6.36 24.19 -7.44
CA ASP A 300 5.45 25.30 -7.73
C ASP A 300 3.97 24.89 -7.54
N THR A 301 3.50 25.08 -6.30
CA THR A 301 2.16 24.66 -5.88
C THR A 301 1.05 25.53 -6.42
N HIS A 302 1.31 26.79 -6.76
CA HIS A 302 0.27 27.65 -7.34
C HIS A 302 -0.26 27.04 -8.64
N ARG A 303 0.62 26.51 -9.47
CA ARG A 303 0.26 25.82 -10.69
C ARG A 303 -0.47 24.48 -10.41
N VAL A 304 -0.08 23.78 -9.36
CA VAL A 304 -0.75 22.56 -8.90
C VAL A 304 -2.17 22.87 -8.43
N GLU A 305 -2.37 23.90 -7.60
CA GLU A 305 -3.70 24.31 -7.15
C GLU A 305 -4.62 24.72 -8.29
N VAL A 306 -4.10 25.46 -9.26
CA VAL A 306 -4.86 25.85 -10.45
C VAL A 306 -5.28 24.61 -11.24
N LEU A 307 -4.40 23.64 -11.41
CA LEU A 307 -4.75 22.39 -12.12
C LEU A 307 -5.71 21.52 -11.31
N LYS A 308 -5.51 21.40 -9.99
CA LYS A 308 -6.46 20.71 -9.12
C LYS A 308 -7.85 21.33 -9.23
N ARG A 309 -7.95 22.64 -9.20
CA ARG A 309 -9.23 23.35 -9.40
C ARG A 309 -9.83 23.10 -10.78
N GLN A 310 -9.03 23.16 -11.85
CA GLN A 310 -9.50 22.91 -13.22
C GLN A 310 -9.98 21.46 -13.42
N LEU A 311 -9.33 20.50 -12.76
CA LEU A 311 -9.68 19.08 -12.85
C LEU A 311 -10.89 18.70 -11.99
N VAL A 312 -11.23 19.51 -11.00
CA VAL A 312 -12.26 19.24 -9.99
C VAL A 312 -13.37 20.30 -10.02
N GLU A 313 -13.41 21.16 -11.04
CA GLU A 313 -14.41 22.23 -11.14
C GLU A 313 -15.85 21.68 -11.14
N PRO A 314 -16.73 22.28 -10.33
CA PRO A 314 -18.08 21.78 -10.08
C PRO A 314 -19.00 21.68 -11.29
N ASP A 315 -18.78 22.49 -12.30
CA ASP A 315 -19.64 22.55 -13.49
C ASP A 315 -19.64 21.27 -14.33
N TYR A 316 -18.62 20.43 -14.16
CA TYR A 316 -18.49 19.18 -14.90
C TYR A 316 -19.04 17.96 -14.14
N TRP A 317 -18.94 17.97 -12.79
CA TRP A 317 -19.18 16.79 -11.96
C TRP A 317 -20.40 16.90 -11.02
N GLY A 318 -21.04 18.05 -10.94
CA GLY A 318 -22.11 18.32 -10.00
C GLY A 318 -21.61 18.88 -8.65
N GLN A 319 -22.54 19.16 -7.75
CA GLN A 319 -22.26 19.97 -6.55
C GLN A 319 -21.79 19.16 -5.33
N GLU A 320 -21.78 17.83 -5.36
CA GLU A 320 -21.55 17.00 -4.19
C GLU A 320 -20.20 16.28 -4.20
N PHE A 321 -19.15 17.00 -4.60
CA PHE A 321 -17.79 16.47 -4.48
C PHE A 321 -17.42 16.23 -3.02
N GLY A 322 -16.81 15.07 -2.77
CA GLY A 322 -16.29 14.71 -1.47
C GLY A 322 -17.25 13.96 -0.57
N GLU A 323 -18.50 13.77 -0.95
CA GLU A 323 -19.46 12.96 -0.20
C GLU A 323 -19.46 11.50 -0.66
N LEU A 324 -19.52 10.55 0.28
CA LEU A 324 -19.68 9.15 -0.03
C LEU A 324 -21.14 8.82 -0.38
N LEU A 325 -21.30 8.00 -1.41
CA LEU A 325 -22.56 7.28 -1.66
C LEU A 325 -22.44 5.95 -0.92
N TYR A 326 -23.38 5.60 -0.02
CA TYR A 326 -23.21 4.38 0.75
C TYR A 326 -24.51 3.75 1.24
N ALA A 327 -24.44 2.46 1.54
CA ALA A 327 -25.46 1.69 2.24
C ALA A 327 -24.81 0.84 3.34
N VAL A 328 -25.37 0.89 4.53
CA VAL A 328 -24.99 0.06 5.68
C VAL A 328 -26.17 -0.86 6.02
N GLU A 329 -25.89 -2.15 6.19
CA GLU A 329 -26.94 -3.14 6.50
C GLU A 329 -27.67 -2.81 7.80
N GLY A 330 -29.00 -2.72 7.75
CA GLY A 330 -29.83 -2.35 8.90
C GLY A 330 -29.58 -0.94 9.43
N GLY A 331 -28.87 -0.10 8.67
CA GLY A 331 -28.40 1.20 9.09
C GLY A 331 -28.68 2.32 8.09
N ARG A 332 -27.79 3.30 8.10
CA ARG A 332 -27.90 4.50 7.27
C ARG A 332 -27.58 4.20 5.80
N ALA A 333 -28.27 4.89 4.90
CA ALA A 333 -27.97 4.94 3.48
C ALA A 333 -27.94 6.38 2.99
N VAL A 334 -27.07 6.69 2.04
CA VAL A 334 -26.97 8.00 1.40
C VAL A 334 -26.78 7.77 -0.10
N LEU A 335 -27.76 8.22 -0.90
CA LEU A 335 -27.77 8.09 -2.36
C LEU A 335 -27.40 6.68 -2.85
N ASP A 336 -27.86 5.68 -2.15
CA ASP A 336 -27.50 4.27 -2.33
C ASP A 336 -28.06 3.64 -3.60
N ASP A 337 -29.02 4.28 -4.26
CA ASP A 337 -29.58 3.93 -5.56
C ASP A 337 -28.93 4.65 -6.75
N MET A 338 -28.01 5.59 -6.50
CA MET A 338 -27.24 6.23 -7.56
C MET A 338 -26.32 5.23 -8.27
N VAL A 339 -26.40 5.22 -9.60
CA VAL A 339 -25.58 4.37 -10.45
C VAL A 339 -24.20 4.98 -10.63
N PHE A 340 -23.16 4.19 -10.43
CA PHE A 340 -21.77 4.55 -10.69
C PHE A 340 -21.03 3.43 -11.43
N THR A 341 -19.94 3.79 -12.13
CA THR A 341 -19.07 2.85 -12.82
C THR A 341 -18.28 2.00 -11.83
N PHE A 342 -17.96 0.76 -12.19
CA PHE A 342 -17.06 -0.06 -11.41
C PHE A 342 -15.72 0.67 -11.18
N SER A 343 -15.32 0.75 -9.92
CA SER A 343 -14.12 1.47 -9.48
C SER A 343 -13.52 0.76 -8.25
N GLY A 344 -13.27 -0.53 -8.38
CA GLY A 344 -12.78 -1.42 -7.33
C GLY A 344 -13.66 -2.62 -7.05
N VAL A 345 -14.88 -2.69 -7.59
CA VAL A 345 -15.84 -3.75 -7.30
C VAL A 345 -16.22 -4.63 -8.50
N GLY A 346 -15.76 -4.31 -9.70
CA GLY A 346 -15.91 -5.19 -10.87
C GLY A 346 -15.36 -6.60 -10.58
N LYS A 347 -14.26 -6.67 -9.85
CA LYS A 347 -13.65 -7.93 -9.40
C LYS A 347 -14.51 -8.75 -8.44
N LEU A 348 -15.43 -8.13 -7.68
CA LEU A 348 -16.39 -8.86 -6.87
C LEU A 348 -17.37 -9.64 -7.75
N PHE A 349 -17.93 -8.97 -8.76
CA PHE A 349 -18.83 -9.63 -9.73
C PHE A 349 -18.09 -10.70 -10.54
N PHE A 350 -16.84 -10.44 -10.88
CA PHE A 350 -15.96 -11.41 -11.54
C PHE A 350 -15.76 -12.65 -10.67
N ALA A 351 -15.41 -12.46 -9.39
CA ALA A 351 -15.23 -13.56 -8.43
C ALA A 351 -16.52 -14.40 -8.25
N CYS A 352 -17.66 -13.74 -8.11
CA CYS A 352 -18.96 -14.42 -8.00
C CYS A 352 -19.27 -15.24 -9.26
N THR A 353 -18.97 -14.70 -10.44
CA THR A 353 -19.15 -15.40 -11.72
C THR A 353 -18.27 -16.63 -11.81
N LEU A 354 -17.01 -16.56 -11.40
CA LEU A 354 -16.11 -17.71 -11.38
C LEU A 354 -16.53 -18.78 -10.37
N ALA A 355 -17.02 -18.38 -9.21
CA ALA A 355 -17.52 -19.32 -8.21
C ALA A 355 -18.73 -20.12 -8.75
N GLU A 356 -19.61 -19.47 -9.50
CA GLU A 356 -20.75 -20.13 -10.15
C GLU A 356 -20.30 -21.07 -11.30
N LEU A 357 -19.30 -20.66 -12.08
CA LEU A 357 -18.67 -21.48 -13.10
C LEU A 357 -18.01 -22.74 -12.53
N GLU A 358 -17.31 -22.63 -11.40
CA GLU A 358 -16.71 -23.77 -10.70
C GLU A 358 -17.77 -24.78 -10.27
N HIS A 359 -18.97 -24.33 -9.89
CA HIS A 359 -20.09 -25.21 -9.52
C HIS A 359 -20.54 -26.08 -10.68
N THR A 360 -20.50 -25.53 -11.90
CA THR A 360 -20.89 -26.24 -13.12
C THR A 360 -19.74 -26.97 -13.81
N ASN A 361 -18.50 -26.54 -13.57
CA ASN A 361 -17.27 -27.09 -14.13
C ASN A 361 -16.22 -27.27 -13.01
N PRO A 362 -16.35 -28.28 -12.14
CA PRO A 362 -15.44 -28.47 -11.00
C PRO A 362 -14.00 -28.65 -11.45
N GLY A 363 -13.07 -28.02 -10.69
CA GLY A 363 -11.63 -28.09 -10.92
C GLY A 363 -11.03 -26.90 -11.68
N LEU A 364 -11.83 -25.90 -12.05
CA LEU A 364 -11.33 -24.68 -12.72
C LEU A 364 -10.30 -23.93 -11.88
N PHE A 365 -10.47 -23.91 -10.55
CA PHE A 365 -9.58 -23.18 -9.66
C PHE A 365 -8.21 -23.85 -9.51
N ASP A 366 -8.09 -25.14 -9.81
CA ASP A 366 -6.86 -25.90 -9.76
C ASP A 366 -6.05 -25.80 -11.07
N HIS A 367 -6.61 -25.20 -12.12
CA HIS A 367 -5.87 -24.98 -13.36
C HIS A 367 -4.64 -24.11 -13.10
N SER A 368 -3.49 -24.53 -13.66
CA SER A 368 -2.27 -23.74 -13.67
C SER A 368 -2.32 -22.69 -14.78
N ILE A 369 -1.92 -21.47 -14.44
CA ILE A 369 -1.77 -20.36 -15.40
C ILE A 369 -0.38 -19.73 -15.24
N ASP A 370 0.15 -19.20 -16.33
CA ASP A 370 1.42 -18.47 -16.33
C ASP A 370 1.15 -16.96 -16.41
N ILE A 371 1.60 -16.21 -15.42
CA ILE A 371 1.60 -14.75 -15.46
C ILE A 371 2.93 -14.32 -16.05
N THR A 372 2.89 -13.71 -17.23
CA THR A 372 4.08 -13.39 -18.04
C THR A 372 4.30 -11.87 -18.16
N ASP A 373 5.43 -11.47 -18.74
CA ASP A 373 5.71 -10.06 -19.05
C ASP A 373 4.66 -9.46 -19.99
N HIS A 374 4.02 -10.27 -20.84
CA HIS A 374 2.89 -9.81 -21.67
C HIS A 374 1.73 -9.34 -20.80
N HIS A 375 1.31 -10.11 -19.80
CA HIS A 375 0.25 -9.71 -18.87
C HIS A 375 0.62 -8.46 -18.08
N ARG A 376 1.88 -8.36 -17.63
CA ARG A 376 2.40 -7.20 -16.89
C ARG A 376 2.39 -5.92 -17.72
N SER A 377 2.70 -6.00 -19.01
CA SER A 377 2.68 -4.84 -19.91
C SER A 377 1.29 -4.24 -20.12
N HIS A 378 0.23 -5.00 -19.79
CA HIS A 378 -1.16 -4.58 -19.87
C HIS A 378 -1.78 -4.30 -18.50
N ALA A 379 -0.97 -4.28 -17.44
CA ALA A 379 -1.42 -4.06 -16.06
C ALA A 379 -1.08 -2.65 -15.57
N TYR A 380 -2.05 -1.99 -14.94
CA TYR A 380 -1.86 -0.68 -14.32
C TYR A 380 -1.69 -0.77 -12.80
N THR A 381 -2.13 -1.87 -12.18
CA THR A 381 -2.22 -2.04 -10.74
C THR A 381 -1.54 -3.32 -10.29
N GLY A 382 -1.37 -3.44 -8.99
CA GLY A 382 -0.80 -4.62 -8.35
C GLY A 382 0.73 -4.61 -8.31
N SER A 383 1.28 -5.53 -7.56
CA SER A 383 2.72 -5.66 -7.37
C SER A 383 3.40 -6.50 -8.46
N LEU A 384 2.67 -7.44 -9.08
CA LEU A 384 3.26 -8.33 -10.07
C LEU A 384 3.76 -7.62 -11.33
N ARG A 385 3.21 -6.46 -11.66
CA ARG A 385 3.70 -5.66 -12.79
C ARG A 385 5.16 -5.23 -12.67
N HIS A 386 5.72 -5.29 -11.46
CA HIS A 386 7.12 -4.94 -11.17
C HIS A 386 8.05 -6.17 -11.08
N LEU A 387 7.50 -7.37 -11.27
CA LEU A 387 8.26 -8.61 -11.32
C LEU A 387 8.67 -8.94 -12.75
N HIS A 388 9.48 -9.98 -12.92
CA HIS A 388 10.06 -10.38 -14.20
C HIS A 388 9.85 -11.88 -14.47
N GLY A 389 9.85 -12.23 -15.75
CA GLY A 389 9.76 -13.62 -16.17
C GLY A 389 8.38 -14.24 -16.04
N SER A 390 8.27 -15.54 -16.13
CA SER A 390 7.01 -16.26 -16.00
C SER A 390 6.82 -16.75 -14.57
N LEU A 391 5.67 -16.40 -13.99
CA LEU A 391 5.24 -16.86 -12.68
C LEU A 391 4.09 -17.85 -12.87
N ARG A 392 4.28 -19.11 -12.50
CA ARG A 392 3.25 -20.13 -12.56
C ARG A 392 2.48 -20.19 -11.26
N VAL A 393 1.17 -20.03 -11.34
CA VAL A 393 0.22 -20.04 -10.22
C VAL A 393 -1.04 -20.80 -10.60
N THR A 394 -1.88 -21.15 -9.63
CA THR A 394 -3.23 -21.66 -9.90
C THR A 394 -4.19 -20.51 -10.22
N VAL A 395 -5.34 -20.83 -10.81
CA VAL A 395 -6.46 -19.86 -10.94
C VAL A 395 -6.87 -19.32 -9.57
N ASP A 396 -6.89 -20.17 -8.54
CA ASP A 396 -7.19 -19.77 -7.16
C ASP A 396 -6.17 -18.74 -6.63
N ASP A 397 -4.87 -18.97 -6.84
CA ASP A 397 -3.81 -18.01 -6.47
C ASP A 397 -3.99 -16.67 -7.21
N ALA A 398 -4.29 -16.71 -8.51
CA ALA A 398 -4.53 -15.51 -9.30
C ALA A 398 -5.76 -14.72 -8.80
N MET A 399 -6.80 -15.42 -8.33
CA MET A 399 -7.95 -14.78 -7.69
C MET A 399 -7.60 -14.14 -6.34
N HIS A 400 -6.75 -14.75 -5.53
CA HIS A 400 -6.21 -14.12 -4.32
C HIS A 400 -5.45 -12.84 -4.63
N LEU A 401 -4.64 -12.84 -5.70
CA LEU A 401 -3.91 -11.64 -6.16
C LEU A 401 -4.88 -10.56 -6.66
N MET A 402 -5.88 -10.94 -7.44
CA MET A 402 -6.87 -10.02 -8.00
C MET A 402 -7.73 -9.37 -6.89
N ILE A 403 -8.31 -10.17 -6.01
CA ILE A 403 -9.20 -9.68 -4.94
C ILE A 403 -8.39 -9.04 -3.80
N GLY A 404 -7.33 -9.71 -3.36
CA GLY A 404 -6.55 -9.29 -2.19
C GLY A 404 -5.64 -8.08 -2.43
N SER A 405 -5.20 -7.83 -3.66
CA SER A 405 -4.30 -6.73 -4.01
C SER A 405 -4.64 -5.97 -5.29
N GLY A 406 -5.76 -6.25 -5.92
CA GLY A 406 -6.16 -5.59 -7.16
C GLY A 406 -5.15 -5.80 -8.29
N ASP A 407 -4.54 -6.98 -8.38
CA ASP A 407 -3.42 -7.20 -9.31
C ASP A 407 -3.89 -7.32 -10.77
N GLY A 408 -3.50 -6.34 -11.58
CA GLY A 408 -3.87 -6.27 -12.99
C GLY A 408 -3.22 -7.36 -13.84
N ALA A 409 -1.99 -7.76 -13.54
CA ALA A 409 -1.31 -8.82 -14.32
C ALA A 409 -1.97 -10.19 -14.08
N ALA A 410 -2.33 -10.50 -12.83
CA ALA A 410 -3.10 -11.69 -12.51
C ALA A 410 -4.48 -11.69 -13.20
N THR A 411 -5.14 -10.52 -13.21
CA THR A 411 -6.44 -10.34 -13.88
C THR A 411 -6.35 -10.59 -15.38
N MET A 412 -5.33 -10.04 -16.07
CA MET A 412 -5.12 -10.28 -17.49
C MET A 412 -4.86 -11.75 -17.81
N ALA A 413 -4.06 -12.44 -16.98
CA ALA A 413 -3.80 -13.87 -17.14
C ALA A 413 -5.09 -14.71 -16.96
N LEU A 414 -5.95 -14.35 -16.00
CA LEU A 414 -7.26 -14.99 -15.82
C LEU A 414 -8.16 -14.80 -17.05
N LEU A 415 -8.28 -13.57 -17.56
CA LEU A 415 -9.08 -13.27 -18.74
C LEU A 415 -8.61 -14.06 -19.97
N GLU A 416 -7.31 -14.12 -20.21
CA GLU A 416 -6.73 -14.90 -21.30
C GLU A 416 -7.00 -16.40 -21.14
N HIS A 417 -6.82 -16.93 -19.92
CA HIS A 417 -7.04 -18.36 -19.64
C HIS A 417 -8.49 -18.79 -19.93
N PHE A 418 -9.48 -18.05 -19.42
CA PHE A 418 -10.88 -18.39 -19.63
C PHE A 418 -11.31 -18.20 -21.09
N THR A 419 -10.76 -17.21 -21.79
CA THR A 419 -10.96 -17.05 -23.23
C THR A 419 -10.41 -18.25 -24.00
N ALA A 420 -9.21 -18.74 -23.65
CA ALA A 420 -8.59 -19.91 -24.26
C ALA A 420 -9.42 -21.21 -24.03
N LEU A 421 -10.14 -21.30 -22.91
CA LEU A 421 -11.10 -22.38 -22.64
C LEU A 421 -12.42 -22.24 -23.40
N GLY A 422 -12.63 -21.16 -24.15
CA GLY A 422 -13.87 -20.87 -24.85
C GLY A 422 -15.03 -20.45 -23.94
N ILE A 423 -14.72 -19.95 -22.74
CA ILE A 423 -15.72 -19.49 -21.77
C ILE A 423 -15.98 -17.99 -21.99
N ASP A 424 -17.24 -17.66 -22.30
CA ASP A 424 -17.70 -16.27 -22.38
C ASP A 424 -17.99 -15.72 -20.97
N LEU A 425 -16.98 -15.11 -20.35
CA LEU A 425 -17.10 -14.56 -19.01
C LEU A 425 -18.15 -13.44 -18.91
N VAL A 426 -18.30 -12.63 -19.96
CA VAL A 426 -19.29 -11.53 -19.98
C VAL A 426 -20.71 -12.07 -19.95
N GLU A 427 -20.98 -13.09 -20.75
CA GLU A 427 -22.30 -13.76 -20.78
C GLU A 427 -22.60 -14.42 -19.41
N HIS A 428 -21.63 -15.11 -18.81
CA HIS A 428 -21.78 -15.68 -17.47
C HIS A 428 -21.97 -14.62 -16.39
N GLY A 429 -21.22 -13.53 -16.46
CA GLY A 429 -21.38 -12.40 -15.55
C GLY A 429 -22.77 -11.76 -15.66
N ARG A 430 -23.27 -11.56 -16.87
CA ARG A 430 -24.64 -11.04 -17.11
C ARG A 430 -25.72 -11.97 -16.58
N ARG A 431 -25.54 -13.27 -16.66
CA ARG A 431 -26.46 -14.23 -16.03
C ARG A 431 -26.43 -14.10 -14.51
N TYR A 432 -25.24 -13.99 -13.92
CA TYR A 432 -25.10 -13.82 -12.49
C TYR A 432 -25.85 -12.59 -11.97
N ILE A 433 -25.76 -11.45 -12.64
CA ILE A 433 -26.41 -10.19 -12.23
C ILE A 433 -27.85 -10.03 -12.70
N ALA A 434 -28.46 -11.03 -13.38
CA ALA A 434 -29.78 -10.90 -14.00
C ALA A 434 -30.91 -10.53 -13.02
N HIS A 435 -30.70 -10.76 -11.72
CA HIS A 435 -31.63 -10.39 -10.64
C HIS A 435 -31.46 -8.97 -10.13
N LEU A 436 -30.43 -8.23 -10.57
CA LEU A 436 -30.13 -6.85 -10.20
C LEU A 436 -30.66 -5.90 -11.29
N ASN A 437 -31.29 -4.79 -10.89
CA ASN A 437 -31.98 -3.90 -11.81
C ASN A 437 -31.08 -2.80 -12.39
N ASN A 438 -30.09 -2.35 -11.60
CA ASN A 438 -29.23 -1.20 -11.90
C ASN A 438 -27.77 -1.60 -12.14
N THR A 439 -27.44 -2.88 -11.99
CA THR A 439 -26.09 -3.38 -12.27
C THR A 439 -26.02 -3.88 -13.71
N THR A 440 -24.98 -3.45 -14.42
CA THR A 440 -24.71 -3.89 -15.80
C THR A 440 -23.26 -4.33 -15.93
N ILE A 441 -23.01 -5.34 -16.75
CA ILE A 441 -21.67 -5.73 -17.20
C ILE A 441 -21.58 -5.41 -18.69
N THR A 442 -20.72 -4.48 -19.06
CA THR A 442 -20.54 -4.02 -20.42
C THR A 442 -19.48 -4.79 -21.19
N GLY A 443 -18.48 -5.34 -20.49
CA GLY A 443 -17.39 -6.10 -21.09
C GLY A 443 -16.35 -6.55 -20.06
N VAL A 444 -15.16 -6.86 -20.56
CA VAL A 444 -13.95 -7.11 -19.79
C VAL A 444 -12.94 -6.00 -20.04
N GLU A 445 -11.97 -5.82 -19.15
CA GLU A 445 -10.90 -4.87 -19.33
C GLU A 445 -9.97 -5.27 -20.48
N GLU A 446 -9.61 -4.32 -21.34
CA GLU A 446 -8.58 -4.52 -22.37
C GLU A 446 -7.17 -4.36 -21.79
N ARG A 447 -7.01 -3.45 -20.83
CA ARG A 447 -5.83 -3.25 -19.98
C ARG A 447 -6.31 -3.18 -18.55
N SER A 448 -5.71 -3.97 -17.67
CA SER A 448 -6.31 -4.24 -16.38
C SER A 448 -5.87 -3.28 -15.27
N SER A 449 -6.86 -2.71 -14.61
CA SER A 449 -6.76 -2.08 -13.29
C SER A 449 -7.13 -3.05 -12.14
N GLY A 450 -7.28 -4.34 -12.42
CA GLY A 450 -7.64 -5.36 -11.43
C GLY A 450 -9.14 -5.59 -11.27
N GLU A 451 -9.97 -4.99 -12.12
CA GLU A 451 -11.43 -5.08 -12.06
C GLU A 451 -11.99 -6.34 -12.73
N GLY A 452 -11.35 -6.79 -13.82
CA GLY A 452 -11.82 -7.88 -14.67
C GLY A 452 -13.02 -7.48 -15.53
N PHE A 453 -14.15 -7.13 -14.92
CA PHE A 453 -15.34 -6.63 -15.61
C PHE A 453 -15.38 -5.10 -15.65
N THR A 454 -15.94 -4.58 -16.74
CA THR A 454 -16.39 -3.19 -16.88
C THR A 454 -17.90 -3.14 -16.75
N GLY A 455 -18.44 -2.09 -16.12
CA GLY A 455 -19.88 -1.98 -15.91
C GLY A 455 -20.27 -0.91 -14.91
N THR A 456 -21.50 -0.99 -14.44
CA THR A 456 -22.10 -0.05 -13.47
C THR A 456 -22.86 -0.80 -12.38
N THR A 457 -23.02 -0.17 -11.21
CA THR A 457 -23.80 -0.70 -10.10
C THR A 457 -24.25 0.42 -9.16
N THR A 458 -24.89 0.05 -8.05
CA THR A 458 -25.30 0.95 -6.96
C THR A 458 -24.84 0.38 -5.61
N ALA A 459 -24.72 1.22 -4.59
CA ALA A 459 -24.38 0.77 -3.24
C ALA A 459 -25.42 -0.21 -2.67
N ALA A 460 -26.70 0.01 -2.93
CA ALA A 460 -27.77 -0.88 -2.50
C ALA A 460 -27.66 -2.29 -3.13
N GLU A 461 -27.35 -2.38 -4.41
CA GLU A 461 -27.19 -3.68 -5.09
C GLU A 461 -25.91 -4.38 -4.68
N LEU A 462 -24.81 -3.65 -4.45
CA LEU A 462 -23.61 -4.23 -3.86
C LEU A 462 -23.89 -4.86 -2.49
N LEU A 463 -24.70 -4.21 -1.65
CA LEU A 463 -25.10 -4.76 -0.36
C LEU A 463 -25.90 -6.05 -0.52
N THR A 464 -26.75 -6.13 -1.55
CA THR A 464 -27.48 -7.37 -1.90
C THR A 464 -26.51 -8.50 -2.29
N VAL A 465 -25.50 -8.20 -3.10
CA VAL A 465 -24.47 -9.18 -3.48
C VAL A 465 -23.66 -9.63 -2.26
N LEU A 466 -23.28 -8.71 -1.36
CA LEU A 466 -22.55 -9.05 -0.14
C LEU A 466 -23.34 -10.02 0.76
N ARG A 467 -24.64 -9.83 0.90
CA ARG A 467 -25.49 -10.76 1.66
C ARG A 467 -25.47 -12.17 1.08
N GLN A 468 -25.51 -12.29 -0.24
CA GLN A 468 -25.42 -13.59 -0.93
C GLN A 468 -24.06 -14.23 -0.69
N VAL A 469 -22.96 -13.47 -0.88
CA VAL A 469 -21.59 -13.94 -0.64
C VAL A 469 -21.39 -14.37 0.81
N PHE A 470 -21.95 -13.63 1.76
CA PHE A 470 -21.80 -13.93 3.17
C PHE A 470 -22.60 -15.17 3.61
N ALA A 471 -23.78 -15.38 3.02
CA ALA A 471 -24.61 -16.56 3.28
C ALA A 471 -23.99 -17.86 2.77
N ASP A 472 -23.12 -17.77 1.77
CA ASP A 472 -22.36 -18.89 1.21
C ASP A 472 -20.94 -18.91 1.83
N ASP A 473 -20.54 -20.02 2.43
CA ASP A 473 -19.18 -20.22 2.96
C ASP A 473 -18.19 -20.63 1.85
N GLY A 474 -18.39 -20.08 0.67
CA GLY A 474 -17.68 -20.39 -0.55
C GLY A 474 -16.35 -19.65 -0.73
N ARG A 475 -15.78 -19.86 -1.91
CA ARG A 475 -14.45 -19.37 -2.30
C ARG A 475 -14.36 -17.84 -2.35
N VAL A 476 -15.43 -17.15 -2.77
CA VAL A 476 -15.45 -15.67 -2.83
C VAL A 476 -15.17 -15.05 -1.46
N LYS A 477 -15.79 -15.56 -0.42
CA LYS A 477 -15.57 -15.12 0.96
C LYS A 477 -14.12 -15.36 1.40
N GLN A 478 -13.52 -16.50 1.01
CA GLN A 478 -12.13 -16.80 1.30
C GLN A 478 -11.17 -15.80 0.62
N TRP A 479 -11.40 -15.47 -0.66
CA TRP A 479 -10.63 -14.45 -1.37
C TRP A 479 -10.77 -13.07 -0.73
N MET A 480 -11.97 -12.68 -0.30
CA MET A 480 -12.23 -11.40 0.37
C MET A 480 -11.56 -11.29 1.75
N ALA A 481 -11.29 -12.41 2.42
CA ALA A 481 -10.53 -12.45 3.67
C ALA A 481 -9.01 -12.28 3.47
N ALA A 482 -8.53 -12.50 2.26
CA ALA A 482 -7.11 -12.60 1.93
C ALA A 482 -6.51 -11.28 1.41
N VAL A 483 -6.96 -10.13 1.93
CA VAL A 483 -6.35 -8.83 1.59
C VAL A 483 -4.94 -8.74 2.17
N PHE A 484 -4.01 -8.19 1.37
CA PHE A 484 -2.64 -8.06 1.82
C PHE A 484 -2.49 -6.97 2.90
N GLU A 485 -3.28 -5.92 2.80
CA GLU A 485 -3.41 -4.85 3.79
C GLU A 485 -4.84 -4.29 3.77
N PRO A 486 -5.48 -4.05 4.92
CA PRO A 486 -6.80 -3.46 4.97
C PRO A 486 -6.80 -2.08 4.30
N ASP A 487 -7.71 -1.87 3.36
CA ASP A 487 -7.91 -0.61 2.64
C ASP A 487 -9.40 -0.30 2.53
N GLY A 488 -9.74 0.88 2.02
CA GLY A 488 -11.10 1.32 1.87
C GLY A 488 -11.84 1.31 3.21
N LEU A 489 -12.99 0.70 3.27
CA LEU A 489 -13.82 0.63 4.48
C LEU A 489 -13.16 -0.12 5.65
N ALA A 490 -12.25 -1.05 5.39
CA ALA A 490 -11.53 -1.81 6.42
C ALA A 490 -10.31 -1.09 6.98
N ASN A 491 -9.91 0.01 6.40
CA ASN A 491 -8.67 0.74 6.66
C ASN A 491 -8.46 1.12 8.15
N ALA A 492 -9.50 1.55 8.85
CA ALA A 492 -9.41 1.94 10.26
C ALA A 492 -9.71 0.81 11.25
N LEU A 493 -10.10 -0.37 10.78
CA LEU A 493 -10.36 -1.51 11.67
C LEU A 493 -9.05 -2.01 12.30
N PRO A 494 -9.08 -2.41 13.58
CA PRO A 494 -7.93 -3.03 14.21
C PRO A 494 -7.49 -4.28 13.45
N GLY A 495 -6.31 -4.25 12.81
CA GLY A 495 -5.79 -5.33 11.95
C GLY A 495 -4.59 -6.06 12.53
N TYR A 496 -4.07 -5.63 13.69
CA TYR A 496 -2.87 -6.17 14.31
C TYR A 496 -3.07 -6.40 15.80
N GLY A 497 -2.41 -7.45 16.31
CA GLY A 497 -2.43 -7.77 17.73
C GLY A 497 -3.70 -8.49 18.19
N PRO A 498 -3.92 -8.56 19.52
CA PRO A 498 -4.98 -9.39 20.11
C PRO A 498 -6.41 -8.89 19.86
N HIS A 499 -6.55 -7.67 19.37
CA HIS A 499 -7.84 -7.04 19.09
C HIS A 499 -8.18 -6.95 17.59
N THR A 500 -7.55 -7.81 16.78
CA THR A 500 -7.81 -7.87 15.33
C THR A 500 -9.29 -8.14 15.07
N VAL A 501 -9.91 -7.27 14.26
CA VAL A 501 -11.30 -7.41 13.83
C VAL A 501 -11.37 -8.24 12.57
N LYS A 502 -12.15 -9.33 12.62
CA LYS A 502 -12.35 -10.19 11.46
C LYS A 502 -13.25 -9.49 10.42
N HIS A 503 -12.80 -9.47 9.19
CA HIS A 503 -13.53 -8.81 8.11
C HIS A 503 -13.24 -9.44 6.75
N TRP A 504 -14.09 -9.14 5.78
CA TRP A 504 -14.01 -9.53 4.38
C TRP A 504 -14.26 -8.30 3.52
N THR A 505 -13.35 -7.98 2.65
CA THR A 505 -13.43 -6.72 1.90
C THR A 505 -13.00 -6.86 0.45
N VAL A 506 -13.53 -5.98 -0.38
CA VAL A 506 -13.06 -5.70 -1.74
C VAL A 506 -12.99 -4.19 -1.90
N SER A 507 -11.88 -3.68 -2.38
CA SER A 507 -11.68 -2.26 -2.59
C SER A 507 -10.93 -1.98 -3.89
N GLY A 508 -11.18 -0.82 -4.48
CA GLY A 508 -10.31 -0.24 -5.49
C GLY A 508 -9.02 0.23 -4.84
N TRP A 509 -7.89 -0.22 -5.36
CA TRP A 509 -6.59 0.20 -4.88
C TRP A 509 -6.22 1.56 -5.45
N GLY A 510 -5.76 2.39 -4.59
CA GLY A 510 -5.18 3.69 -4.69
C GLY A 510 -4.78 4.26 -6.05
N ARG A 511 -3.84 5.14 -5.98
CA ARG A 511 -3.31 5.91 -7.10
C ARG A 511 -2.71 5.01 -8.18
N VAL A 512 -3.28 5.04 -9.36
CA VAL A 512 -2.62 4.51 -10.56
C VAL A 512 -1.84 5.67 -11.18
N ARG A 513 -0.52 5.71 -10.94
CA ARG A 513 0.35 6.83 -11.32
C ARG A 513 0.31 7.18 -12.80
N ASP A 514 0.19 6.17 -13.65
CA ASP A 514 0.22 6.30 -15.11
C ASP A 514 -1.19 6.38 -15.73
N TYR A 515 -2.21 6.42 -14.90
CA TYR A 515 -3.59 6.44 -15.33
C TYR A 515 -4.17 7.84 -15.16
N HIS A 516 -4.37 8.53 -16.25
CA HIS A 516 -4.83 9.92 -16.26
C HIS A 516 -6.36 10.05 -16.19
N GLU A 517 -7.09 8.96 -16.14
CA GLU A 517 -8.53 8.99 -15.97
C GLU A 517 -8.90 9.03 -14.49
N TYR A 518 -9.62 10.07 -14.14
CA TYR A 518 -10.17 10.25 -12.79
C TYR A 518 -11.32 9.28 -12.61
N GLN A 519 -11.06 8.20 -11.92
CA GLN A 519 -12.10 7.27 -11.51
C GLN A 519 -12.44 7.48 -10.05
N GLY A 520 -13.72 7.30 -9.70
CA GLY A 520 -14.14 7.17 -8.33
C GLY A 520 -13.51 5.93 -7.69
N ARG A 521 -13.67 5.76 -6.39
CA ARG A 521 -13.27 4.55 -5.65
C ARG A 521 -14.47 3.90 -4.99
N THR A 522 -14.54 2.60 -5.04
CA THR A 522 -15.59 1.83 -4.39
C THR A 522 -14.98 0.82 -3.43
N SER A 523 -15.58 0.66 -2.28
CA SER A 523 -15.19 -0.34 -1.30
C SER A 523 -16.44 -1.04 -0.75
N VAL A 524 -16.33 -2.34 -0.55
CA VAL A 524 -17.33 -3.14 0.14
C VAL A 524 -16.69 -3.86 1.32
N LEU A 525 -17.43 -4.04 2.39
CA LEU A 525 -16.97 -4.63 3.63
C LEU A 525 -18.07 -5.49 4.24
N ILE A 526 -17.69 -6.67 4.72
CA ILE A 526 -18.43 -7.39 5.75
C ILE A 526 -17.54 -7.40 6.98
N VAL A 527 -18.04 -6.93 8.11
CA VAL A 527 -17.30 -6.90 9.37
C VAL A 527 -18.03 -7.74 10.41
N ASP A 528 -17.26 -8.55 11.14
CA ASP A 528 -17.78 -9.41 12.20
C ASP A 528 -17.90 -8.59 13.50
N CYS A 529 -19.12 -8.11 13.75
CA CYS A 529 -19.43 -7.31 14.93
C CYS A 529 -19.89 -8.19 16.09
N PRO A 530 -19.82 -7.72 17.35
CA PRO A 530 -20.30 -8.48 18.51
C PRO A 530 -21.76 -8.92 18.43
N HIS A 531 -22.59 -8.20 17.69
CA HIS A 531 -24.02 -8.48 17.49
C HIS A 531 -24.34 -9.18 16.16
N GLY A 532 -23.32 -9.64 15.46
CA GLY A 532 -23.43 -10.30 14.16
C GLY A 532 -22.79 -9.50 13.03
N PRO A 533 -22.60 -10.13 11.88
CA PRO A 533 -21.92 -9.49 10.75
C PRO A 533 -22.77 -8.37 10.15
N ILE A 534 -22.09 -7.28 9.76
CA ILE A 534 -22.68 -6.12 9.08
C ILE A 534 -22.04 -5.96 7.71
N GLY A 535 -22.86 -5.79 6.67
CA GLY A 535 -22.44 -5.45 5.31
C GLY A 535 -22.46 -3.93 5.09
N ILE A 536 -21.46 -3.43 4.37
CA ILE A 536 -21.32 -2.02 3.99
C ILE A 536 -20.84 -1.96 2.55
N ALA A 537 -21.45 -1.07 1.77
CA ALA A 537 -20.99 -0.71 0.43
C ALA A 537 -20.88 0.81 0.32
N ALA A 538 -19.77 1.31 -0.18
CA ALA A 538 -19.55 2.74 -0.34
C ALA A 538 -18.79 3.07 -1.61
N HIS A 539 -19.15 4.18 -2.24
CA HIS A 539 -18.50 4.73 -3.40
C HIS A 539 -18.10 6.18 -3.14
N ALA A 540 -16.87 6.50 -3.45
CA ALA A 540 -16.35 7.87 -3.46
C ALA A 540 -16.34 8.38 -4.90
N PRO A 541 -17.15 9.40 -5.25
CA PRO A 541 -17.12 10.02 -6.56
C PRO A 541 -15.77 10.63 -6.89
N ILE A 542 -15.53 10.89 -8.17
CA ILE A 542 -14.35 11.62 -8.63
C ILE A 542 -14.25 12.97 -7.90
N GLY A 543 -13.04 13.31 -7.46
CA GLY A 543 -12.78 14.55 -6.74
C GLY A 543 -13.04 14.50 -5.24
N THR A 544 -13.50 13.37 -4.70
CA THR A 544 -13.59 13.18 -3.24
C THR A 544 -12.21 13.30 -2.61
N GLN A 545 -12.06 14.26 -1.70
CA GLN A 545 -10.84 14.42 -0.90
C GLN A 545 -10.87 13.44 0.29
N ASP A 546 -9.69 13.08 0.78
CA ASP A 546 -9.52 12.23 1.96
C ASP A 546 -10.34 10.92 1.92
N VAL A 547 -10.36 10.29 0.74
CA VAL A 547 -11.14 9.07 0.49
C VAL A 547 -10.83 7.98 1.51
N SER A 548 -9.54 7.77 1.82
CA SER A 548 -9.12 6.73 2.77
C SER A 548 -9.64 7.02 4.18
N ALA A 549 -9.58 8.28 4.61
CA ALA A 549 -10.10 8.70 5.91
C ALA A 549 -11.62 8.53 6.00
N LYS A 550 -12.35 8.95 4.98
CA LYS A 550 -13.83 8.83 4.93
C LYS A 550 -14.29 7.38 4.92
N PHE A 551 -13.66 6.52 4.12
CA PHE A 551 -13.94 5.09 4.14
C PHE A 551 -13.64 4.46 5.49
N GLY A 552 -12.48 4.76 6.08
CA GLY A 552 -12.09 4.25 7.39
C GLY A 552 -13.06 4.67 8.49
N SER A 553 -13.49 5.94 8.51
CA SER A 553 -14.48 6.44 9.45
C SER A 553 -15.83 5.73 9.33
N LEU A 554 -16.32 5.52 8.10
CA LEU A 554 -17.58 4.82 7.87
C LEU A 554 -17.50 3.35 8.32
N GLY A 555 -16.42 2.64 7.97
CA GLY A 555 -16.23 1.25 8.34
C GLY A 555 -16.12 1.03 9.85
N LEU A 556 -15.37 1.89 10.54
CA LEU A 556 -15.24 1.79 12.00
C LEU A 556 -16.53 2.23 12.72
N ALA A 557 -17.20 3.28 12.25
CA ALA A 557 -18.48 3.70 12.82
C ALA A 557 -19.54 2.59 12.73
N ALA A 558 -19.56 1.83 11.64
CA ALA A 558 -20.45 0.68 11.49
C ALA A 558 -20.09 -0.48 12.44
N TYR A 559 -18.79 -0.72 12.67
CA TYR A 559 -18.32 -1.73 13.63
C TYR A 559 -18.65 -1.38 15.09
N LEU A 560 -18.51 -0.10 15.46
CA LEU A 560 -18.72 0.36 16.83
C LEU A 560 -20.20 0.62 17.17
N LYS A 561 -21.08 0.55 16.18
CA LYS A 561 -22.50 0.79 16.39
C LYS A 561 -23.12 -0.34 17.24
N ASP A 562 -23.68 0.02 18.41
CA ASP A 562 -24.45 -0.87 19.30
C ASP A 562 -25.78 -1.32 18.67
#